data_6b518fdfabcb7b2a06839b49024cb1c1
#
_entry.id   6b518fdfabcb7b2a06839b49024cb1c1
#
_cell.length_a   1.000
_cell.length_b   1.000
_cell.length_c   1.000
_cell.angle_alpha   90.00
_cell.angle_beta   90.00
_cell.angle_gamma   90.00
#
_symmetry.space_group_name_H-M   'P 1'
#
loop_
_entity.id
_entity.type
_entity.pdbx_description
1 polymer ?
#
loop_
_entity_poly.entity_id
_entity_poly.type
_entity_poly.pdbx_seq_one_letter_code
_entity_poly.pdbx_strand_id
1 'polypeptide(L)'
;IGSDAYENAAEWMMREYKRWGIDVRLEEAGELPVGFNRGPWFGRLIGGDQAMDLHFVTPSYTSGTKGLQRGHVLIEPRTQEELDRMKHQLKGAWVLISGENVGWPVDRSAKGDSLRAAIKAENIEIEKQNAALMEENWSKGTKHAMKPLREMPGLFYKEMCEAGALGFIQSAPVPLRALYDRALLNDPHTTFDNLPEVCDIKLDEHQYKIIKQMVKERRNFWLEFDIRNHFKLGPVKYHNVVASIKGTKYPDEYVIISGHLDSYDVATGGIDCGTGIGPMMEAARMIALSGAKPKRTILFVAFAGEEFGLLGAKSYVKTHAKELGKIANLFNRDGGPTPPVGISVPQAMYDDFVEVCKPVKEIRADYPFEVKVAKPFKRPTQSGGTDASVFAVEGVPTFGFNTQDIKGYNFSYGEIWHTERDLYTKNIPEYQEHAATVTAVVALGIANLSKQLSREGMHKK
;
A
#
# COMPACT_ATOMS: atom_id res chain seq x y z
N ILE A 1 -1.77 4.76 -7.97
CA ILE A 1 -2.16 4.79 -9.40
C ILE A 1 -3.28 5.80 -9.64
N GLY A 2 -3.52 6.17 -10.93
CA GLY A 2 -4.54 7.14 -11.32
C GLY A 2 -4.24 8.59 -10.93
N SER A 3 -3.02 8.90 -10.53
CA SER A 3 -2.55 10.26 -10.21
C SER A 3 -1.55 10.77 -11.26
N ASP A 4 -1.42 12.08 -11.34
CA ASP A 4 -0.40 12.70 -12.19
C ASP A 4 1.02 12.34 -11.73
N ALA A 5 1.22 12.16 -10.42
CA ALA A 5 2.50 11.75 -9.86
C ALA A 5 2.93 10.36 -10.37
N TYR A 6 2.00 9.39 -10.40
CA TYR A 6 2.26 8.06 -10.93
C TYR A 6 2.63 8.12 -12.43
N GLU A 7 1.84 8.84 -13.23
CA GLU A 7 2.08 8.99 -14.66
C GLU A 7 3.44 9.64 -14.94
N ASN A 8 3.78 10.70 -14.23
CA ASN A 8 5.07 11.37 -14.31
C ASN A 8 6.24 10.44 -13.96
N ALA A 9 6.08 9.57 -12.94
CA ALA A 9 7.09 8.58 -12.57
C ALA A 9 7.29 7.53 -13.67
N ALA A 10 6.20 7.00 -14.24
CA ALA A 10 6.24 6.03 -15.33
C ALA A 10 6.91 6.62 -16.59
N GLU A 11 6.56 7.85 -16.96
CA GLU A 11 7.19 8.56 -18.08
C GLU A 11 8.67 8.87 -17.82
N TRP A 12 9.03 9.23 -16.58
CA TRP A 12 10.42 9.45 -16.19
C TRP A 12 11.23 8.16 -16.36
N MET A 13 10.73 7.03 -15.86
CA MET A 13 11.36 5.72 -16.06
C MET A 13 11.56 5.41 -17.54
N MET A 14 10.55 5.65 -18.38
CA MET A 14 10.67 5.46 -19.82
C MET A 14 11.78 6.32 -20.43
N ARG A 15 11.88 7.60 -20.05
CA ARG A 15 12.93 8.49 -20.54
C ARG A 15 14.32 7.99 -20.15
N GLU A 16 14.51 7.54 -18.91
CA GLU A 16 15.80 7.03 -18.45
C GLU A 16 16.19 5.73 -19.17
N TYR A 17 15.28 4.78 -19.31
CA TYR A 17 15.55 3.55 -20.08
C TYR A 17 15.95 3.85 -21.54
N LYS A 18 15.23 4.74 -22.22
CA LYS A 18 15.57 5.19 -23.58
C LYS A 18 16.94 5.85 -23.64
N ARG A 19 17.28 6.66 -22.65
CA ARG A 19 18.60 7.33 -22.54
C ARG A 19 19.75 6.32 -22.43
N TRP A 20 19.49 5.18 -21.80
CA TRP A 20 20.47 4.07 -21.70
C TRP A 20 20.44 3.12 -22.90
N GLY A 21 19.65 3.41 -23.92
CA GLY A 21 19.50 2.56 -25.11
C GLY A 21 18.71 1.26 -24.86
N ILE A 22 17.85 1.25 -23.86
CA ILE A 22 17.00 0.11 -23.51
C ILE A 22 15.62 0.32 -24.11
N ASP A 23 15.11 -0.70 -24.80
CA ASP A 23 13.73 -0.71 -25.27
C ASP A 23 12.76 -0.68 -24.09
N VAL A 24 11.76 0.21 -24.18
CA VAL A 24 10.75 0.36 -23.11
C VAL A 24 9.40 0.76 -23.66
N ARG A 25 8.34 0.23 -23.08
CA ARG A 25 6.96 0.57 -23.39
C ARG A 25 6.11 0.71 -22.12
N LEU A 26 5.06 1.50 -22.24
CA LEU A 26 3.93 1.43 -21.31
C LEU A 26 2.98 0.33 -21.79
N GLU A 27 2.63 -0.58 -20.91
CA GLU A 27 1.69 -1.66 -21.17
C GLU A 27 0.44 -1.43 -20.34
N GLU A 28 -0.69 -1.18 -21.02
CA GLU A 28 -1.96 -0.92 -20.34
C GLU A 28 -2.32 -2.08 -19.42
N ALA A 29 -2.52 -1.76 -18.15
CA ALA A 29 -2.82 -2.74 -17.09
C ALA A 29 -4.27 -2.68 -16.62
N GLY A 30 -4.97 -1.60 -16.92
CA GLY A 30 -6.38 -1.41 -16.59
C GLY A 30 -6.77 0.05 -16.52
N GLU A 31 -7.96 0.30 -15.98
CA GLU A 31 -8.48 1.65 -15.77
C GLU A 31 -9.21 1.77 -14.43
N LEU A 32 -9.22 2.97 -13.89
CA LEU A 32 -9.99 3.35 -12.70
C LEU A 32 -11.15 4.24 -13.10
N PRO A 33 -12.28 4.17 -12.39
CA PRO A 33 -13.46 4.99 -12.73
C PRO A 33 -13.18 6.48 -12.63
N VAL A 34 -12.29 6.88 -11.72
CA VAL A 34 -11.81 8.26 -11.53
C VAL A 34 -10.33 8.25 -11.17
N GLY A 35 -9.62 9.34 -11.46
CA GLY A 35 -8.28 9.56 -10.94
C GLY A 35 -8.31 10.38 -9.65
N PHE A 36 -7.14 10.50 -9.01
CA PHE A 36 -7.00 11.21 -7.74
C PHE A 36 -5.63 11.87 -7.64
N ASN A 37 -5.62 13.12 -7.20
CA ASN A 37 -4.41 13.83 -6.83
C ASN A 37 -4.52 14.34 -5.40
N ARG A 38 -3.53 14.01 -4.59
CA ARG A 38 -3.35 14.60 -3.28
C ARG A 38 -2.77 16.00 -3.43
N GLY A 39 -3.43 17.00 -2.87
CA GLY A 39 -2.89 18.34 -2.69
C GLY A 39 -2.31 18.53 -1.29
N PRO A 40 -1.81 19.74 -0.97
CA PRO A 40 -1.39 20.08 0.38
C PRO A 40 -2.57 20.01 1.35
N TRP A 41 -2.27 19.71 2.59
CA TRP A 41 -3.26 19.69 3.68
C TRP A 41 -2.73 20.38 4.91
N PHE A 42 -3.66 21.03 5.59
CA PHE A 42 -3.39 21.80 6.80
C PHE A 42 -4.58 21.67 7.75
N GLY A 43 -4.30 21.63 9.05
CA GLY A 43 -5.34 21.63 10.08
C GLY A 43 -4.84 22.22 11.38
N ARG A 44 -5.72 22.87 12.12
CA ARG A 44 -5.41 23.41 13.44
C ARG A 44 -6.62 23.45 14.35
N LEU A 45 -6.35 23.39 15.64
CA LEU A 45 -7.27 23.70 16.72
C LEU A 45 -7.17 25.20 17.05
N ILE A 46 -8.32 25.86 17.16
CA ILE A 46 -8.43 27.28 17.47
C ILE A 46 -9.40 27.48 18.63
N GLY A 47 -9.02 28.33 19.56
CA GLY A 47 -9.83 28.66 20.74
C GLY A 47 -9.45 27.86 21.98
N GLY A 48 -9.97 28.27 23.14
CA GLY A 48 -9.49 27.81 24.43
C GLY A 48 -8.09 28.36 24.77
N ASP A 49 -7.44 27.75 25.72
CA ASP A 49 -6.09 28.15 26.16
C ASP A 49 -4.96 27.59 25.28
N GLN A 50 -5.30 26.88 24.19
CA GLN A 50 -4.34 26.20 23.34
C GLN A 50 -4.71 26.36 21.86
N ALA A 51 -3.83 26.99 21.09
CA ALA A 51 -3.80 26.83 19.63
C ALA A 51 -2.82 25.70 19.30
N MET A 52 -3.19 24.80 18.43
CA MET A 52 -2.38 23.61 18.10
C MET A 52 -2.51 23.28 16.62
N ASP A 53 -1.38 23.15 15.93
CA ASP A 53 -1.35 22.56 14.60
C ASP A 53 -1.65 21.06 14.70
N LEU A 54 -2.44 20.56 13.78
CA LEU A 54 -2.88 19.18 13.80
C LEU A 54 -1.99 18.31 12.91
N HIS A 55 -1.52 17.21 13.47
CA HIS A 55 -0.79 16.16 12.78
C HIS A 55 -1.78 15.09 12.29
N PHE A 56 -2.02 15.06 10.99
CA PHE A 56 -3.00 14.16 10.40
C PHE A 56 -2.67 13.82 8.95
N VAL A 57 -3.31 12.79 8.45
CA VAL A 57 -3.30 12.39 7.04
C VAL A 57 -4.73 12.05 6.58
N THR A 58 -4.93 11.91 5.27
CA THR A 58 -6.21 11.46 4.70
C THR A 58 -5.96 10.26 3.81
N PRO A 59 -6.88 9.28 3.72
CA PRO A 59 -6.77 8.20 2.74
C PRO A 59 -6.80 8.75 1.30
N SER A 60 -6.15 8.04 0.38
CA SER A 60 -6.28 8.32 -1.05
C SER A 60 -7.72 8.07 -1.51
N TYR A 61 -8.14 8.73 -2.56
CA TYR A 61 -9.50 8.64 -3.09
C TYR A 61 -10.58 9.07 -2.09
N THR A 62 -10.26 10.03 -1.23
CA THR A 62 -11.20 10.72 -0.35
C THR A 62 -11.26 12.19 -0.68
N SER A 63 -12.40 12.82 -0.38
CA SER A 63 -12.62 14.23 -0.72
C SER A 63 -11.73 15.17 0.08
N GLY A 64 -11.41 16.30 -0.54
CA GLY A 64 -10.87 17.46 0.14
C GLY A 64 -11.95 18.34 0.77
N THR A 65 -11.52 19.44 1.37
CA THR A 65 -12.40 20.51 1.86
C THR A 65 -12.76 21.50 0.76
N LYS A 66 -13.84 22.23 0.93
CA LYS A 66 -14.21 23.36 0.05
C LYS A 66 -13.46 24.63 0.50
N GLY A 67 -12.13 24.64 0.35
CA GLY A 67 -11.24 25.64 0.94
C GLY A 67 -11.07 25.45 2.44
N LEU A 68 -10.65 26.51 3.15
CA LEU A 68 -10.52 26.46 4.61
C LEU A 68 -11.92 26.37 5.25
N GLN A 69 -12.19 25.27 5.95
CA GLN A 69 -13.45 25.05 6.64
C GLN A 69 -13.23 25.02 8.15
N ARG A 70 -13.99 25.85 8.87
CA ARG A 70 -14.01 25.91 10.33
C ARG A 70 -15.31 25.32 10.85
N GLY A 71 -15.23 24.45 11.85
CA GLY A 71 -16.39 23.85 12.47
C GLY A 71 -16.19 23.54 13.94
N HIS A 72 -17.28 23.49 14.68
CA HIS A 72 -17.31 22.92 16.02
C HIS A 72 -17.16 21.41 15.93
N VAL A 73 -16.93 20.75 17.07
CA VAL A 73 -16.61 19.33 17.11
C VAL A 73 -17.67 18.57 17.88
N LEU A 74 -18.13 17.48 17.32
CA LEU A 74 -19.07 16.55 17.95
C LEU A 74 -18.44 15.15 18.05
N ILE A 75 -18.92 14.34 18.98
CA ILE A 75 -18.66 12.91 19.02
C ILE A 75 -19.82 12.20 18.31
N GLU A 76 -19.54 11.20 17.49
CA GLU A 76 -20.54 10.45 16.74
C GLU A 76 -21.64 9.87 17.63
N PRO A 77 -22.89 9.80 17.14
CA PRO A 77 -23.96 9.11 17.83
C PRO A 77 -23.75 7.60 17.78
N ARG A 78 -24.10 6.92 18.86
CA ARG A 78 -24.03 5.45 18.96
C ARG A 78 -25.39 4.78 18.81
N THR A 79 -26.46 5.54 19.04
CA THR A 79 -27.85 5.07 18.96
C THR A 79 -28.67 6.00 18.06
N GLN A 80 -29.79 5.50 17.57
CA GLN A 80 -30.73 6.31 16.79
C GLN A 80 -31.24 7.51 17.59
N GLU A 81 -31.52 7.29 18.89
CA GLU A 81 -31.97 8.36 19.78
C GLU A 81 -30.92 9.46 19.96
N GLU A 82 -29.64 9.09 20.04
CA GLU A 82 -28.53 10.06 20.08
C GLU A 82 -28.43 10.84 18.78
N LEU A 83 -28.54 10.15 17.63
CA LEU A 83 -28.56 10.80 16.32
C LEU A 83 -29.69 11.82 16.24
N ASP A 84 -30.90 11.43 16.59
CA ASP A 84 -32.08 12.28 16.51
C ASP A 84 -31.94 13.53 17.40
N ARG A 85 -31.36 13.38 18.59
CA ARG A 85 -31.09 14.50 19.50
C ARG A 85 -30.05 15.49 18.96
N MET A 86 -29.00 15.00 18.30
CA MET A 86 -27.89 15.85 17.87
C MET A 86 -27.98 16.27 16.40
N LYS A 87 -28.93 15.74 15.64
CA LYS A 87 -29.02 15.96 14.18
C LYS A 87 -28.95 17.45 13.78
N HIS A 88 -29.58 18.32 14.56
CA HIS A 88 -29.59 19.77 14.30
C HIS A 88 -28.22 20.43 14.53
N GLN A 89 -27.28 19.79 15.23
CA GLN A 89 -25.93 20.27 15.50
C GLN A 89 -24.92 19.78 14.46
N LEU A 90 -25.24 18.79 13.64
CA LEU A 90 -24.32 18.19 12.67
C LEU A 90 -23.94 19.15 11.54
N LYS A 91 -24.82 20.10 11.20
CA LYS A 91 -24.50 21.06 10.15
C LYS A 91 -23.29 21.91 10.53
N GLY A 92 -22.25 21.83 9.71
CA GLY A 92 -21.00 22.56 9.95
C GLY A 92 -20.13 21.99 11.07
N ALA A 93 -20.35 20.76 11.48
CA ALA A 93 -19.56 20.08 12.50
C ALA A 93 -18.48 19.15 11.91
N TRP A 94 -17.35 19.09 12.56
CA TRP A 94 -16.40 17.97 12.46
C TRP A 94 -16.82 16.89 13.43
N VAL A 95 -16.88 15.63 12.99
CA VAL A 95 -17.37 14.53 13.82
C VAL A 95 -16.25 13.59 14.17
N LEU A 96 -15.97 13.44 15.46
CA LEU A 96 -15.05 12.42 15.98
C LEU A 96 -15.72 11.05 15.89
N ILE A 97 -15.11 10.15 15.14
CA ILE A 97 -15.57 8.78 14.95
C ILE A 97 -14.72 7.85 15.81
N SER A 98 -15.37 6.90 16.48
CA SER A 98 -14.71 5.88 17.29
C SER A 98 -14.05 4.82 16.43
N GLY A 99 -13.12 4.08 17.05
CA GLY A 99 -12.38 3.02 16.42
C GLY A 99 -11.14 3.52 15.66
N GLU A 100 -10.26 2.59 15.37
CA GLU A 100 -9.06 2.82 14.59
C GLU A 100 -9.19 2.12 13.25
N ASN A 101 -9.00 2.87 12.17
CA ASN A 101 -9.03 2.32 10.84
C ASN A 101 -8.00 3.04 9.96
N VAL A 102 -7.03 2.30 9.47
CA VAL A 102 -5.94 2.85 8.66
C VAL A 102 -6.32 3.07 7.20
N GLY A 103 -7.36 2.40 6.70
CA GLY A 103 -7.77 2.48 5.30
C GLY A 103 -8.92 3.46 5.08
N TRP A 104 -10.08 2.99 5.34
CA TRP A 104 -11.35 3.69 5.10
C TRP A 104 -12.18 3.64 6.38
N PRO A 105 -12.56 4.75 6.96
CA PRO A 105 -13.38 4.76 8.18
C PRO A 105 -14.79 4.33 7.87
N VAL A 106 -15.22 4.56 6.66
CA VAL A 106 -16.56 4.31 6.18
C VAL A 106 -16.47 3.47 4.91
N ASP A 107 -16.33 2.18 5.10
CA ASP A 107 -16.47 1.22 4.01
C ASP A 107 -17.92 1.26 3.51
N ARG A 108 -18.14 1.79 2.31
CA ARG A 108 -19.45 1.90 1.63
C ARG A 108 -19.82 0.64 0.88
N SER A 109 -18.98 -0.36 0.90
CA SER A 109 -19.30 -1.66 0.27
C SER A 109 -20.51 -2.29 0.93
N ALA A 110 -21.22 -3.15 0.21
CA ALA A 110 -22.31 -3.96 0.76
C ALA A 110 -21.84 -4.79 1.97
N LYS A 111 -20.54 -5.17 2.02
CA LYS A 111 -19.94 -5.85 3.15
C LYS A 111 -19.81 -4.91 4.36
N GLY A 112 -19.35 -3.67 4.15
CA GLY A 112 -19.27 -2.64 5.18
C GLY A 112 -20.63 -2.29 5.74
N ASP A 113 -21.64 -2.14 4.88
CA ASP A 113 -23.04 -1.92 5.29
C ASP A 113 -23.59 -3.07 6.12
N SER A 114 -23.33 -4.32 5.70
CA SER A 114 -23.74 -5.51 6.46
C SER A 114 -23.07 -5.58 7.82
N LEU A 115 -21.78 -5.25 7.92
CA LEU A 115 -21.04 -5.20 9.18
C LEU A 115 -21.60 -4.11 10.11
N ARG A 116 -21.86 -2.91 9.59
CA ARG A 116 -22.50 -1.83 10.36
C ARG A 116 -23.87 -2.23 10.87
N ALA A 117 -24.69 -2.85 10.03
CA ALA A 117 -26.00 -3.36 10.41
C ALA A 117 -25.90 -4.43 11.50
N ALA A 118 -24.95 -5.35 11.40
CA ALA A 118 -24.72 -6.40 12.40
C ALA A 118 -24.28 -5.81 13.75
N ILE A 119 -23.33 -4.87 13.75
CA ILE A 119 -22.87 -4.21 14.98
C ILE A 119 -23.97 -3.35 15.60
N LYS A 120 -24.76 -2.65 14.78
CA LYS A 120 -25.94 -1.91 15.27
C LYS A 120 -26.93 -2.85 15.99
N ALA A 121 -27.21 -4.02 15.41
CA ALA A 121 -28.08 -5.02 16.05
C ALA A 121 -27.48 -5.57 17.36
N GLU A 122 -26.17 -5.85 17.38
CA GLU A 122 -25.45 -6.29 18.57
C GLU A 122 -25.47 -5.22 19.69
N ASN A 123 -25.23 -3.94 19.31
CA ASN A 123 -25.26 -2.84 20.27
C ASN A 123 -26.64 -2.62 20.87
N ILE A 124 -27.72 -2.76 20.10
CA ILE A 124 -29.10 -2.74 20.63
C ILE A 124 -29.31 -3.83 21.71
N GLU A 125 -28.76 -5.03 21.48
CA GLU A 125 -28.86 -6.10 22.46
C GLU A 125 -27.99 -5.84 23.71
N ILE A 126 -26.80 -5.29 23.54
CA ILE A 126 -25.93 -4.85 24.65
C ILE A 126 -26.62 -3.77 25.48
N GLU A 127 -27.30 -2.81 24.84
CA GLU A 127 -28.04 -1.74 25.53
C GLU A 127 -29.20 -2.31 26.37
N LYS A 128 -29.94 -3.27 25.84
CA LYS A 128 -31.00 -3.97 26.64
C LYS A 128 -30.42 -4.67 27.85
N GLN A 129 -29.28 -5.36 27.68
CA GLN A 129 -28.60 -6.03 28.79
C GLN A 129 -28.08 -5.02 29.81
N ASN A 130 -27.53 -3.90 29.36
CA ASN A 130 -27.09 -2.83 30.26
C ASN A 130 -28.24 -2.17 31.01
N ALA A 131 -29.38 -1.97 30.35
CA ALA A 131 -30.58 -1.47 31.04
C ALA A 131 -31.04 -2.43 32.16
N ALA A 132 -31.04 -3.75 31.91
CA ALA A 132 -31.39 -4.74 32.93
C ALA A 132 -30.36 -4.75 34.09
N LEU A 133 -29.03 -4.62 33.77
CA LEU A 133 -27.99 -4.52 34.80
C LEU A 133 -28.12 -3.22 35.62
N MET A 134 -28.47 -2.10 34.97
CA MET A 134 -28.76 -0.85 35.68
C MET A 134 -29.91 -0.97 36.66
N GLU A 135 -31.01 -1.58 36.22
CA GLU A 135 -32.17 -1.83 37.09
C GLU A 135 -31.82 -2.74 38.25
N GLU A 136 -31.04 -3.79 38.03
CA GLU A 136 -30.55 -4.68 39.08
C GLU A 136 -29.63 -3.96 40.06
N ASN A 137 -28.69 -3.16 39.57
CA ASN A 137 -27.82 -2.36 40.42
C ASN A 137 -28.62 -1.37 41.28
N TRP A 138 -29.66 -0.77 40.72
CA TRP A 138 -30.52 0.16 41.44
C TRP A 138 -31.40 -0.55 42.47
N SER A 139 -32.09 -1.64 42.09
CA SER A 139 -33.08 -2.28 42.94
C SER A 139 -32.43 -3.16 44.04
N LYS A 140 -31.28 -3.78 43.76
CA LYS A 140 -30.61 -4.71 44.68
C LYS A 140 -29.33 -4.16 45.30
N GLY A 141 -28.91 -2.93 44.94
CA GLY A 141 -27.65 -2.33 45.42
C GLY A 141 -26.39 -3.03 44.93
N THR A 142 -26.48 -3.80 43.83
CA THR A 142 -25.33 -4.45 43.19
C THR A 142 -24.49 -3.46 42.42
N LYS A 143 -23.27 -3.84 42.03
CA LYS A 143 -22.34 -2.98 41.24
C LYS A 143 -21.83 -3.73 40.02
N HIS A 144 -22.75 -4.30 39.24
CA HIS A 144 -22.36 -4.92 37.96
C HIS A 144 -21.84 -3.89 36.98
N ALA A 145 -20.69 -4.19 36.35
CA ALA A 145 -20.15 -3.36 35.31
C ALA A 145 -20.99 -3.42 34.02
N MET A 146 -21.23 -2.26 33.41
CA MET A 146 -21.90 -2.19 32.10
C MET A 146 -21.01 -2.80 31.01
N LYS A 147 -21.62 -3.51 30.07
CA LYS A 147 -20.93 -4.03 28.90
C LYS A 147 -20.60 -2.85 27.96
N PRO A 148 -19.37 -2.74 27.43
CA PRO A 148 -19.05 -1.72 26.46
C PRO A 148 -19.79 -1.99 25.14
N LEU A 149 -20.29 -0.92 24.51
CA LEU A 149 -20.80 -1.00 23.15
C LEU A 149 -19.65 -1.31 22.19
N ARG A 150 -19.97 -2.08 21.15
CA ARG A 150 -19.04 -2.29 20.03
C ARG A 150 -18.82 -0.99 19.30
N GLU A 151 -17.57 -0.57 19.20
CA GLU A 151 -17.18 0.62 18.46
C GLU A 151 -16.93 0.24 17.01
N MET A 152 -17.62 0.91 16.10
CA MET A 152 -17.37 0.82 14.67
C MET A 152 -17.56 2.18 14.02
N PRO A 153 -16.59 2.62 13.21
CA PRO A 153 -16.64 3.95 12.60
C PRO A 153 -17.88 4.15 11.72
N GLY A 154 -18.50 5.29 11.87
CA GLY A 154 -19.54 5.74 10.96
C GLY A 154 -20.82 4.91 10.94
N LEU A 155 -21.33 4.46 12.10
CA LEU A 155 -22.60 3.76 12.18
C LEU A 155 -23.75 4.51 11.48
N PHE A 156 -23.75 5.84 11.56
CA PHE A 156 -24.73 6.72 10.94
C PHE A 156 -24.10 7.67 9.93
N TYR A 157 -23.12 7.18 9.18
CA TYR A 157 -22.32 7.98 8.26
C TYR A 157 -23.20 8.73 7.27
N LYS A 158 -24.12 8.04 6.61
CA LYS A 158 -24.98 8.60 5.58
C LYS A 158 -25.87 9.71 6.18
N GLU A 159 -26.48 9.42 7.31
CA GLU A 159 -27.35 10.36 8.01
C GLU A 159 -26.60 11.59 8.50
N MET A 160 -25.35 11.43 8.94
CA MET A 160 -24.51 12.56 9.35
C MET A 160 -24.06 13.41 8.14
N CYS A 161 -23.75 12.79 7.01
CA CYS A 161 -23.47 13.50 5.77
C CYS A 161 -24.68 14.29 5.30
N GLU A 162 -25.86 13.67 5.26
CA GLU A 162 -27.13 14.33 4.88
C GLU A 162 -27.50 15.47 5.82
N ALA A 163 -27.11 15.39 7.09
CA ALA A 163 -27.31 16.46 8.07
C ALA A 163 -26.27 17.59 7.97
N GLY A 164 -25.28 17.48 7.08
CA GLY A 164 -24.32 18.54 6.75
C GLY A 164 -23.05 18.54 7.60
N ALA A 165 -22.59 17.40 8.08
CA ALA A 165 -21.27 17.27 8.68
C ALA A 165 -20.17 17.67 7.68
N LEU A 166 -19.11 18.35 8.16
CA LEU A 166 -17.98 18.79 7.35
C LEU A 166 -17.02 17.62 7.03
N GLY A 167 -16.88 16.70 7.95
CA GLY A 167 -15.98 15.56 7.81
C GLY A 167 -15.89 14.71 9.07
N PHE A 168 -15.19 13.60 8.93
CA PHE A 168 -15.02 12.61 9.96
C PHE A 168 -13.56 12.50 10.38
N ILE A 169 -13.33 12.43 11.68
CA ILE A 169 -11.99 12.39 12.27
C ILE A 169 -11.87 11.11 13.10
N GLN A 170 -10.92 10.26 12.73
CA GLN A 170 -10.56 9.06 13.48
C GLN A 170 -9.20 9.20 14.15
N SER A 171 -9.05 8.52 15.27
CA SER A 171 -7.74 8.29 15.89
C SER A 171 -6.87 7.42 15.00
N ALA A 172 -5.61 7.76 14.88
CA ALA A 172 -4.61 6.94 14.21
C ALA A 172 -3.32 6.88 15.04
N PRO A 173 -2.70 5.69 15.19
CA PRO A 173 -1.42 5.56 15.86
C PRO A 173 -0.32 6.26 15.05
N VAL A 174 0.71 6.76 15.75
CA VAL A 174 1.90 7.36 15.14
C VAL A 174 2.97 6.28 14.99
N PRO A 175 3.63 6.14 13.82
CA PRO A 175 3.51 6.96 12.60
C PRO A 175 2.18 6.78 11.89
N LEU A 176 1.67 7.90 11.34
CA LEU A 176 0.36 7.90 10.71
C LEU A 176 0.33 7.03 9.45
N ARG A 177 -0.77 6.29 9.31
CA ARG A 177 -1.03 5.41 8.18
C ARG A 177 -2.38 5.77 7.56
N ALA A 178 -2.42 5.93 6.25
CA ALA A 178 -3.66 6.02 5.51
C ALA A 178 -3.53 5.30 4.17
N LEU A 179 -4.48 4.41 3.90
CA LEU A 179 -4.57 3.66 2.66
C LEU A 179 -5.45 4.44 1.65
N TYR A 180 -6.44 3.80 1.05
CA TYR A 180 -7.35 4.40 0.07
C TYR A 180 -8.80 4.00 0.32
N ASP A 181 -9.74 4.74 -0.24
CA ASP A 181 -11.17 4.35 -0.21
C ASP A 181 -11.41 3.20 -1.20
N ARG A 182 -11.27 1.98 -0.69
CA ARG A 182 -11.47 0.75 -1.45
C ARG A 182 -12.93 0.61 -1.93
N ALA A 183 -13.87 1.07 -1.14
CA ALA A 183 -15.28 0.96 -1.48
C ALA A 183 -15.61 1.83 -2.69
N LEU A 184 -15.07 3.05 -2.75
CA LEU A 184 -15.22 3.93 -3.89
C LEU A 184 -14.68 3.31 -5.18
N LEU A 185 -13.45 2.76 -5.13
CA LEU A 185 -12.79 2.23 -6.33
C LEU A 185 -13.37 0.90 -6.81
N ASN A 186 -13.98 0.13 -5.92
CA ASN A 186 -14.58 -1.17 -6.27
C ASN A 186 -16.08 -1.07 -6.60
N ASP A 187 -16.70 0.09 -6.42
CA ASP A 187 -18.08 0.30 -6.80
C ASP A 187 -18.18 0.54 -8.32
N PRO A 188 -18.84 -0.36 -9.08
CA PRO A 188 -18.98 -0.22 -10.53
C PRO A 188 -19.84 0.98 -10.94
N HIS A 189 -20.54 1.60 -10.00
CA HIS A 189 -21.37 2.79 -10.24
C HIS A 189 -20.61 4.10 -9.93
N THR A 190 -19.37 4.03 -9.49
CA THR A 190 -18.57 5.22 -9.25
C THR A 190 -18.33 5.99 -10.55
N THR A 191 -18.70 7.25 -10.54
CA THR A 191 -18.46 8.21 -11.63
C THR A 191 -17.96 9.52 -11.02
N PHE A 192 -17.45 10.41 -11.85
CA PHE A 192 -17.03 11.74 -11.39
C PHE A 192 -18.17 12.55 -10.77
N ASP A 193 -19.42 12.32 -11.18
CA ASP A 193 -20.59 13.10 -10.75
C ASP A 193 -21.19 12.63 -9.42
N ASN A 194 -20.80 11.44 -8.91
CA ASN A 194 -21.36 10.88 -7.68
C ASN A 194 -20.32 10.66 -6.57
N LEU A 195 -19.21 11.41 -6.64
CA LEU A 195 -18.15 11.34 -5.66
C LEU A 195 -18.60 11.88 -4.27
N PRO A 196 -18.01 11.34 -3.18
CA PRO A 196 -18.30 11.86 -1.85
C PRO A 196 -17.84 13.31 -1.69
N GLU A 197 -18.57 14.09 -0.93
CA GLU A 197 -18.26 15.50 -0.64
C GLU A 197 -17.67 15.72 0.75
N VAL A 198 -17.53 14.69 1.55
CA VAL A 198 -17.14 14.76 2.96
C VAL A 198 -15.75 14.22 3.18
N CYS A 199 -14.93 14.96 3.92
CA CYS A 199 -13.54 14.59 4.20
C CYS A 199 -13.42 13.45 5.21
N ASP A 200 -12.38 12.66 5.05
CA ASP A 200 -11.95 11.64 6.00
C ASP A 200 -10.54 11.96 6.52
N ILE A 201 -10.40 12.05 7.83
CA ILE A 201 -9.20 12.50 8.52
C ILE A 201 -8.73 11.43 9.51
N LYS A 202 -7.44 11.06 9.41
CA LYS A 202 -6.74 10.21 10.36
C LYS A 202 -5.84 11.10 11.21
N LEU A 203 -6.29 11.41 12.42
CA LEU A 203 -5.63 12.33 13.34
C LEU A 203 -4.74 11.56 14.32
N ASP A 204 -3.55 12.10 14.57
CA ASP A 204 -2.65 11.64 15.65
C ASP A 204 -3.44 11.31 16.93
N GLU A 205 -3.26 10.10 17.42
CA GLU A 205 -4.01 9.56 18.57
C GLU A 205 -3.91 10.41 19.84
N HIS A 206 -2.79 11.08 20.04
CA HIS A 206 -2.59 11.94 21.21
C HIS A 206 -3.42 13.21 21.09
N GLN A 207 -3.42 13.82 19.91
CA GLN A 207 -4.24 15.01 19.63
C GLN A 207 -5.73 14.67 19.60
N TYR A 208 -6.08 13.50 19.05
CA TYR A 208 -7.47 13.00 19.09
C TYR A 208 -7.98 12.86 20.53
N LYS A 209 -7.18 12.27 21.43
CA LYS A 209 -7.53 12.12 22.85
C LYS A 209 -7.76 13.47 23.54
N ILE A 210 -6.90 14.46 23.26
CA ILE A 210 -7.03 15.83 23.78
C ILE A 210 -8.34 16.45 23.29
N ILE A 211 -8.58 16.42 21.98
CA ILE A 211 -9.79 17.03 21.37
C ILE A 211 -11.06 16.32 21.89
N LYS A 212 -11.06 14.99 21.96
CA LYS A 212 -12.20 14.23 22.50
C LYS A 212 -12.50 14.62 23.96
N GLN A 213 -11.47 14.87 24.76
CA GLN A 213 -11.64 15.33 26.14
C GLN A 213 -12.21 16.75 26.18
N MET A 214 -11.73 17.66 25.34
CA MET A 214 -12.25 19.03 25.26
C MET A 214 -13.75 19.04 24.89
N VAL A 215 -14.19 18.18 23.98
CA VAL A 215 -15.62 18.02 23.63
C VAL A 215 -16.42 17.54 24.85
N LYS A 216 -15.94 16.53 25.59
CA LYS A 216 -16.59 16.03 26.80
C LYS A 216 -16.71 17.09 27.90
N GLU A 217 -15.70 17.95 28.02
CA GLU A 217 -15.65 19.07 28.97
C GLU A 217 -16.45 20.29 28.49
N ARG A 218 -17.05 20.22 27.29
CA ARG A 218 -17.82 21.32 26.67
C ARG A 218 -16.99 22.60 26.54
N ARG A 219 -15.69 22.49 26.26
CA ARG A 219 -14.84 23.66 26.00
C ARG A 219 -15.25 24.36 24.72
N ASN A 220 -14.98 25.66 24.66
CA ASN A 220 -15.26 26.46 23.47
C ASN A 220 -14.02 26.47 22.55
N PHE A 221 -14.07 25.74 21.44
CA PHE A 221 -13.00 25.65 20.45
C PHE A 221 -13.56 25.24 19.09
N TRP A 222 -12.77 25.40 18.04
CA TRP A 222 -13.06 24.97 16.68
C TRP A 222 -11.87 24.21 16.09
N LEU A 223 -12.15 23.39 15.10
CA LEU A 223 -11.13 22.87 14.22
C LEU A 223 -11.26 23.54 12.85
N GLU A 224 -10.11 23.84 12.27
CA GLU A 224 -9.99 24.29 10.89
C GLU A 224 -9.20 23.27 10.10
N PHE A 225 -9.69 22.97 8.89
CA PHE A 225 -8.98 22.16 7.91
C PHE A 225 -9.05 22.78 6.52
N ASP A 226 -7.93 22.74 5.80
CA ASP A 226 -7.82 23.00 4.37
C ASP A 226 -7.12 21.78 3.73
N ILE A 227 -7.88 20.91 3.10
CA ILE A 227 -7.42 19.65 2.51
C ILE A 227 -7.69 19.72 1.03
N ARG A 228 -6.64 19.76 0.22
CA ARG A 228 -6.75 19.99 -1.22
C ARG A 228 -6.62 18.72 -2.05
N ASN A 229 -7.24 17.64 -1.58
CA ASN A 229 -7.46 16.47 -2.40
C ASN A 229 -8.43 16.79 -3.52
N HIS A 230 -8.18 16.27 -4.71
CA HIS A 230 -9.10 16.42 -5.83
C HIS A 230 -9.11 15.19 -6.73
N PHE A 231 -10.29 14.88 -7.23
CA PHE A 231 -10.48 13.80 -8.19
C PHE A 231 -10.21 14.29 -9.61
N LYS A 232 -9.75 13.38 -10.46
CA LYS A 232 -9.62 13.59 -11.91
C LYS A 232 -10.80 12.94 -12.62
N LEU A 233 -11.26 13.57 -13.68
CA LEU A 233 -12.25 12.98 -14.57
C LEU A 233 -11.72 11.65 -15.12
N GLY A 234 -12.53 10.60 -14.97
CA GLY A 234 -12.22 9.27 -15.47
C GLY A 234 -13.01 8.89 -16.71
N PRO A 235 -12.83 7.64 -17.18
CA PRO A 235 -11.91 6.64 -16.63
C PRO A 235 -10.43 6.99 -16.85
N VAL A 236 -9.58 6.63 -15.89
CA VAL A 236 -8.12 6.88 -15.96
C VAL A 236 -7.39 5.56 -16.12
N LYS A 237 -6.68 5.41 -17.23
CA LYS A 237 -5.84 4.23 -17.49
C LYS A 237 -4.58 4.25 -16.65
N TYR A 238 -4.10 3.07 -16.27
CA TYR A 238 -2.82 2.88 -15.63
C TYR A 238 -2.01 1.80 -16.35
N HIS A 239 -0.69 1.90 -16.28
CA HIS A 239 0.22 1.11 -17.10
C HIS A 239 1.34 0.50 -16.27
N ASN A 240 1.73 -0.73 -16.60
CA ASN A 240 3.05 -1.24 -16.25
C ASN A 240 4.11 -0.57 -17.12
N VAL A 241 5.31 -0.36 -16.56
CA VAL A 241 6.48 0.02 -17.36
C VAL A 241 7.28 -1.24 -17.64
N VAL A 242 7.42 -1.60 -18.91
CA VAL A 242 8.13 -2.81 -19.34
C VAL A 242 9.32 -2.43 -20.20
N ALA A 243 10.52 -2.62 -19.64
CA ALA A 243 11.77 -2.42 -20.37
C ALA A 243 12.43 -3.77 -20.69
N SER A 244 13.25 -3.83 -21.74
CA SER A 244 13.87 -5.07 -22.21
C SER A 244 15.27 -4.91 -22.77
N ILE A 245 16.16 -5.86 -22.42
CA ILE A 245 17.41 -6.11 -23.11
C ILE A 245 17.26 -7.43 -23.84
N LYS A 246 17.11 -7.37 -25.16
CA LYS A 246 16.77 -8.53 -26.00
C LYS A 246 17.87 -9.59 -26.02
N GLY A 247 17.47 -10.84 -25.88
CA GLY A 247 18.34 -12.00 -25.96
C GLY A 247 18.86 -12.26 -27.38
N THR A 248 20.10 -12.70 -27.50
CA THR A 248 20.77 -12.95 -28.77
C THR A 248 20.55 -14.36 -29.32
N LYS A 249 20.29 -15.33 -28.43
CA LYS A 249 20.16 -16.75 -28.83
C LYS A 249 18.76 -17.30 -28.55
N TYR A 250 18.17 -16.91 -27.42
CA TYR A 250 16.84 -17.36 -26.96
C TYR A 250 15.99 -16.12 -26.64
N PRO A 251 15.63 -15.29 -27.66
CA PRO A 251 14.95 -14.01 -27.43
C PRO A 251 13.54 -14.16 -26.82
N ASP A 252 12.95 -15.35 -26.92
CA ASP A 252 11.62 -15.67 -26.39
C ASP A 252 11.66 -16.42 -25.05
N GLU A 253 12.84 -16.49 -24.42
CA GLU A 253 13.01 -16.96 -23.05
C GLU A 253 13.41 -15.78 -22.17
N TYR A 254 12.87 -15.72 -20.95
CA TYR A 254 12.90 -14.50 -20.14
C TYR A 254 13.52 -14.71 -18.75
N VAL A 255 14.24 -13.71 -18.28
CA VAL A 255 14.53 -13.45 -16.87
C VAL A 255 13.83 -12.13 -16.54
N ILE A 256 13.01 -12.09 -15.50
CA ILE A 256 12.29 -10.88 -15.12
C ILE A 256 12.83 -10.33 -13.80
N ILE A 257 13.12 -9.04 -13.78
CA ILE A 257 13.38 -8.27 -12.56
C ILE A 257 12.22 -7.31 -12.38
N SER A 258 11.65 -7.25 -11.18
CA SER A 258 10.46 -6.44 -10.94
C SER A 258 10.40 -5.81 -9.55
N GLY A 259 9.55 -4.83 -9.45
CA GLY A 259 9.01 -4.18 -8.26
C GLY A 259 7.75 -3.44 -8.67
N HIS A 260 7.04 -2.81 -7.73
CA HIS A 260 5.90 -1.98 -8.07
C HIS A 260 6.25 -0.49 -8.07
N LEU A 261 5.61 0.28 -8.93
CA LEU A 261 5.88 1.71 -9.10
C LEU A 261 4.98 2.58 -8.24
N ASP A 262 3.79 2.10 -7.91
CA ASP A 262 2.87 2.80 -7.03
C ASP A 262 3.30 2.72 -5.57
N SER A 263 2.77 3.61 -4.78
CA SER A 263 2.92 3.65 -3.32
C SER A 263 1.74 4.39 -2.71
N TYR A 264 1.58 4.30 -1.40
CA TYR A 264 0.63 5.16 -0.70
C TYR A 264 1.13 6.60 -0.67
N ASP A 265 0.26 7.52 -1.08
CA ASP A 265 0.58 8.93 -1.36
C ASP A 265 0.67 9.82 -0.11
N VAL A 266 0.58 9.25 1.09
CA VAL A 266 0.88 9.94 2.36
C VAL A 266 2.37 10.19 2.54
N ALA A 267 3.21 9.49 1.76
CA ALA A 267 4.66 9.61 1.73
C ALA A 267 5.19 9.53 0.28
N THR A 268 6.46 9.28 0.10
CA THR A 268 7.11 9.27 -1.22
C THR A 268 7.35 7.88 -1.80
N GLY A 269 6.99 6.80 -1.05
CA GLY A 269 7.23 5.42 -1.47
C GLY A 269 8.73 5.10 -1.60
N GLY A 270 9.57 5.75 -0.76
CA GLY A 270 11.02 5.64 -0.87
C GLY A 270 11.56 4.25 -0.53
N ILE A 271 10.82 3.51 0.28
CA ILE A 271 11.13 2.15 0.69
C ILE A 271 10.20 1.16 0.01
N ASP A 272 8.90 1.40 0.08
CA ASP A 272 7.83 0.58 -0.47
C ASP A 272 7.18 1.27 -1.70
N CYS A 273 7.63 1.00 -2.98
CA CYS A 273 8.68 0.04 -3.32
C CYS A 273 9.91 0.69 -4.00
N GLY A 274 10.29 1.90 -3.57
CA GLY A 274 11.48 2.59 -4.12
C GLY A 274 12.76 1.75 -4.02
N THR A 275 12.88 0.90 -2.96
CA THR A 275 14.01 -0.03 -2.78
C THR A 275 13.96 -1.24 -3.72
N GLY A 276 12.86 -1.46 -4.40
CA GLY A 276 12.73 -2.44 -5.48
C GLY A 276 13.04 -1.80 -6.84
N ILE A 277 12.40 -0.67 -7.13
CA ILE A 277 12.52 0.05 -8.40
C ILE A 277 13.95 0.58 -8.62
N GLY A 278 14.57 1.20 -7.62
CA GLY A 278 15.91 1.78 -7.74
C GLY A 278 16.96 0.75 -8.17
N PRO A 279 17.17 -0.35 -7.43
CA PRO A 279 18.08 -1.42 -7.82
C PRO A 279 17.75 -2.09 -9.16
N MET A 280 16.46 -2.24 -9.50
CA MET A 280 16.04 -2.75 -10.80
C MET A 280 16.51 -1.87 -11.94
N MET A 281 16.27 -0.56 -11.86
CA MET A 281 16.67 0.41 -12.87
C MET A 281 18.20 0.49 -13.00
N GLU A 282 18.91 0.51 -11.87
CA GLU A 282 20.37 0.55 -11.87
C GLU A 282 20.99 -0.74 -12.42
N ALA A 283 20.41 -1.90 -12.12
CA ALA A 283 20.82 -3.16 -12.72
C ALA A 283 20.65 -3.13 -14.26
N ALA A 284 19.53 -2.60 -14.75
CA ALA A 284 19.29 -2.45 -16.18
C ALA A 284 20.34 -1.54 -16.83
N ARG A 285 20.61 -0.38 -16.19
CA ARG A 285 21.63 0.57 -16.65
C ARG A 285 23.02 -0.06 -16.73
N MET A 286 23.43 -0.77 -15.66
CA MET A 286 24.74 -1.45 -15.63
C MET A 286 24.87 -2.50 -16.73
N ILE A 287 23.86 -3.34 -16.94
CA ILE A 287 23.87 -4.36 -17.99
C ILE A 287 23.95 -3.71 -19.38
N ALA A 288 23.15 -2.68 -19.64
CA ALA A 288 23.14 -1.99 -20.93
C ALA A 288 24.49 -1.32 -21.22
N LEU A 289 25.02 -0.53 -20.27
CA LEU A 289 26.27 0.22 -20.45
C LEU A 289 27.51 -0.67 -20.47
N SER A 290 27.47 -1.87 -19.88
CA SER A 290 28.56 -2.85 -19.99
C SER A 290 28.72 -3.40 -21.42
N GLY A 291 27.74 -3.21 -22.29
CA GLY A 291 27.72 -3.80 -23.62
C GLY A 291 27.43 -5.32 -23.62
N ALA A 292 27.00 -5.88 -22.51
CA ALA A 292 26.66 -7.30 -22.39
C ALA A 292 25.58 -7.70 -23.40
N LYS A 293 25.74 -8.91 -23.96
CA LYS A 293 24.82 -9.50 -24.94
C LYS A 293 24.21 -10.78 -24.33
N PRO A 294 23.14 -10.66 -23.54
CA PRO A 294 22.52 -11.84 -22.92
C PRO A 294 22.01 -12.82 -23.97
N LYS A 295 22.03 -14.14 -23.65
CA LYS A 295 21.43 -15.14 -24.54
C LYS A 295 19.92 -15.11 -24.49
N ARG A 296 19.33 -14.87 -23.30
CA ARG A 296 17.88 -14.72 -23.06
C ARG A 296 17.54 -13.25 -22.87
N THR A 297 16.32 -12.90 -23.15
CA THR A 297 15.81 -11.54 -22.90
C THR A 297 15.70 -11.29 -21.40
N ILE A 298 16.23 -10.16 -20.94
CA ILE A 298 16.03 -9.68 -19.58
C ILE A 298 14.95 -8.60 -19.62
N LEU A 299 13.87 -8.80 -18.87
CA LEU A 299 12.80 -7.83 -18.70
C LEU A 299 12.94 -7.12 -17.35
N PHE A 300 12.66 -5.83 -17.34
CA PHE A 300 12.58 -4.98 -16.17
C PHE A 300 11.16 -4.44 -16.11
N VAL A 301 10.40 -4.88 -15.12
CA VAL A 301 8.96 -4.61 -15.05
C VAL A 301 8.63 -3.87 -13.77
N ALA A 302 8.16 -2.63 -13.91
CA ALA A 302 7.56 -1.90 -12.81
C ALA A 302 6.04 -2.09 -12.88
N PHE A 303 5.50 -2.86 -11.95
CA PHE A 303 4.06 -3.14 -11.90
C PHE A 303 3.27 -1.95 -11.37
N ALA A 304 2.05 -1.81 -11.86
CA ALA A 304 1.10 -0.80 -11.44
C ALA A 304 0.08 -1.35 -10.46
N GLY A 305 -0.25 -0.60 -9.42
CA GLY A 305 -1.37 -0.95 -8.55
C GLY A 305 -1.16 -2.24 -7.75
N GLU A 306 0.06 -2.46 -7.29
CA GLU A 306 0.36 -3.51 -6.31
C GLU A 306 -0.47 -3.28 -5.06
N GLU A 307 -0.37 -2.08 -4.50
CA GLU A 307 -1.06 -1.59 -3.31
C GLU A 307 -2.60 -1.59 -3.44
N PHE A 308 -3.08 -1.59 -4.67
CA PHE A 308 -4.51 -1.66 -5.02
C PHE A 308 -4.99 -3.09 -5.32
N GLY A 309 -4.17 -4.08 -5.03
CA GLY A 309 -4.49 -5.50 -5.15
C GLY A 309 -3.80 -6.22 -6.30
N LEU A 310 -2.52 -5.94 -6.54
CA LEU A 310 -1.67 -6.61 -7.54
C LEU A 310 -2.18 -6.45 -8.98
N LEU A 311 -2.76 -5.29 -9.29
CA LEU A 311 -3.52 -5.09 -10.52
C LEU A 311 -2.66 -5.25 -11.77
N GLY A 312 -1.47 -4.63 -11.78
CA GLY A 312 -0.54 -4.68 -12.90
C GLY A 312 0.03 -6.08 -13.15
N ALA A 313 0.41 -6.78 -12.09
CA ALA A 313 0.90 -8.17 -12.19
C ALA A 313 -0.18 -9.12 -12.69
N LYS A 314 -1.42 -8.99 -12.21
CA LYS A 314 -2.57 -9.77 -12.68
C LYS A 314 -2.86 -9.53 -14.16
N SER A 315 -2.83 -8.27 -14.60
CA SER A 315 -3.00 -7.92 -16.01
C SER A 315 -1.86 -8.50 -16.86
N TYR A 316 -0.61 -8.36 -16.40
CA TYR A 316 0.56 -8.89 -17.09
C TYR A 316 0.48 -10.40 -17.29
N VAL A 317 0.22 -11.16 -16.23
CA VAL A 317 0.10 -12.62 -16.27
C VAL A 317 -1.02 -13.06 -17.22
N LYS A 318 -2.16 -12.38 -17.22
CA LYS A 318 -3.27 -12.64 -18.12
C LYS A 318 -2.88 -12.38 -19.59
N THR A 319 -2.24 -11.26 -19.86
CA THR A 319 -1.84 -10.86 -21.22
C THR A 319 -0.75 -11.77 -21.79
N HIS A 320 0.22 -12.17 -20.93
CA HIS A 320 1.38 -12.98 -21.29
C HIS A 320 1.26 -14.46 -20.92
N ALA A 321 0.04 -14.97 -20.76
CA ALA A 321 -0.21 -16.35 -20.30
C ALA A 321 0.55 -17.44 -21.07
N LYS A 322 0.75 -17.24 -22.40
CA LYS A 322 1.48 -18.19 -23.28
C LYS A 322 2.99 -18.15 -23.07
N GLU A 323 3.51 -17.13 -22.41
CA GLU A 323 4.95 -16.89 -22.22
C GLU A 323 5.43 -17.34 -20.84
N LEU A 324 4.52 -17.57 -19.88
CA LEU A 324 4.83 -17.87 -18.49
C LEU A 324 5.75 -19.11 -18.32
N GLY A 325 5.56 -20.10 -19.21
CA GLY A 325 6.43 -21.28 -19.26
C GLY A 325 7.87 -21.01 -19.67
N LYS A 326 8.13 -19.85 -20.30
CA LYS A 326 9.46 -19.45 -20.80
C LYS A 326 10.22 -18.52 -19.83
N ILE A 327 9.63 -18.18 -18.70
CA ILE A 327 10.28 -17.37 -17.66
C ILE A 327 11.16 -18.28 -16.81
N ALA A 328 12.47 -18.03 -16.82
CA ALA A 328 13.44 -18.78 -16.02
C ALA A 328 13.27 -18.49 -14.52
N ASN A 329 13.20 -17.22 -14.14
CA ASN A 329 12.87 -16.75 -12.80
C ASN A 329 12.37 -15.30 -12.85
N LEU A 330 11.48 -14.96 -11.93
CA LEU A 330 11.09 -13.57 -11.65
C LEU A 330 11.73 -13.16 -10.32
N PHE A 331 12.59 -12.15 -10.37
CA PHE A 331 13.19 -11.52 -9.20
C PHE A 331 12.37 -10.30 -8.82
N ASN A 332 11.39 -10.47 -7.97
CA ASN A 332 10.60 -9.37 -7.43
C ASN A 332 11.24 -8.87 -6.14
N ARG A 333 11.42 -7.55 -6.04
CA ARG A 333 11.92 -6.92 -4.82
C ARG A 333 10.88 -5.96 -4.30
N ASP A 334 10.37 -6.29 -3.12
CA ASP A 334 9.32 -5.59 -2.42
C ASP A 334 9.44 -5.94 -0.92
N GLY A 335 10.31 -5.27 -0.22
CA GLY A 335 10.59 -5.72 1.15
C GLY A 335 11.68 -4.93 1.88
N GLY A 336 11.90 -3.69 1.51
CA GLY A 336 12.76 -2.79 2.25
C GLY A 336 14.22 -2.73 1.79
N PRO A 337 15.03 -1.89 2.45
CA PRO A 337 16.34 -1.49 1.96
C PRO A 337 17.46 -2.49 2.30
N THR A 338 17.19 -3.53 3.10
CA THR A 338 18.24 -4.48 3.52
C THR A 338 18.86 -5.21 2.33
N PRO A 339 20.20 -5.41 2.33
CA PRO A 339 20.91 -5.90 1.16
C PRO A 339 20.71 -7.40 0.95
N PRO A 340 20.79 -7.89 -0.30
CA PRO A 340 20.90 -9.31 -0.59
C PRO A 340 22.12 -9.96 0.06
N VAL A 341 21.89 -11.05 0.79
CA VAL A 341 22.96 -11.86 1.42
C VAL A 341 22.92 -13.32 0.96
N GLY A 342 22.10 -13.64 0.00
CA GLY A 342 22.00 -14.99 -0.57
C GLY A 342 20.71 -15.22 -1.31
N ILE A 343 20.53 -16.47 -1.74
CA ILE A 343 19.30 -16.94 -2.38
C ILE A 343 19.07 -18.41 -2.01
N SER A 344 17.79 -18.77 -1.86
CA SER A 344 17.39 -20.16 -1.59
C SER A 344 16.60 -20.71 -2.77
N VAL A 345 17.09 -21.78 -3.38
CA VAL A 345 16.53 -22.35 -4.63
C VAL A 345 16.36 -23.87 -4.53
N PRO A 346 15.49 -24.50 -5.33
CA PRO A 346 15.38 -25.96 -5.39
C PRO A 346 16.71 -26.65 -5.71
N GLN A 347 16.86 -27.89 -5.27
CA GLN A 347 18.07 -28.68 -5.54
C GLN A 347 18.41 -28.74 -7.05
N ALA A 348 17.42 -28.84 -7.91
CA ALA A 348 17.61 -28.89 -9.35
C ALA A 348 18.16 -27.59 -10.00
N MET A 349 18.13 -26.47 -9.26
CA MET A 349 18.67 -25.17 -9.68
C MET A 349 19.97 -24.82 -8.93
N TYR A 350 20.33 -25.57 -7.90
CA TYR A 350 21.38 -25.19 -6.95
C TYR A 350 22.73 -24.94 -7.63
N ASP A 351 23.19 -25.87 -8.45
CA ASP A 351 24.51 -25.76 -9.11
C ASP A 351 24.54 -24.60 -10.12
N ASP A 352 23.44 -24.38 -10.85
CA ASP A 352 23.29 -23.24 -11.76
C ASP A 352 23.41 -21.92 -10.99
N PHE A 353 22.73 -21.80 -9.81
CA PHE A 353 22.82 -20.59 -8.99
C PHE A 353 24.16 -20.43 -8.28
N VAL A 354 24.83 -21.52 -7.85
CA VAL A 354 26.19 -21.45 -7.31
C VAL A 354 27.15 -20.85 -8.33
N GLU A 355 27.07 -21.30 -9.58
CA GLU A 355 27.93 -20.78 -10.65
C GLU A 355 27.62 -19.30 -10.99
N VAL A 356 26.36 -18.94 -11.17
CA VAL A 356 26.02 -17.56 -11.55
C VAL A 356 26.21 -16.56 -10.41
N CYS A 357 26.17 -16.99 -9.15
CA CYS A 357 26.40 -16.13 -7.99
C CYS A 357 27.87 -16.03 -7.58
N LYS A 358 28.76 -16.81 -8.17
CA LYS A 358 30.20 -16.81 -7.84
C LYS A 358 30.82 -15.41 -7.97
N PRO A 359 30.57 -14.62 -9.04
CA PRO A 359 31.14 -13.28 -9.17
C PRO A 359 30.68 -12.30 -8.09
N VAL A 360 29.51 -12.51 -7.49
CA VAL A 360 28.99 -11.62 -6.41
C VAL A 360 29.98 -11.55 -5.25
N LYS A 361 30.55 -12.69 -4.83
CA LYS A 361 31.53 -12.79 -3.75
C LYS A 361 32.87 -12.09 -4.07
N GLU A 362 33.22 -12.05 -5.34
CA GLU A 362 34.46 -11.41 -5.81
C GLU A 362 34.30 -9.88 -5.90
N ILE A 363 33.13 -9.40 -6.37
CA ILE A 363 32.83 -7.97 -6.55
C ILE A 363 32.56 -7.27 -5.20
N ARG A 364 31.89 -7.96 -4.28
CA ARG A 364 31.46 -7.41 -2.99
C ARG A 364 31.88 -8.34 -1.84
N ALA A 365 33.19 -8.50 -1.67
CA ALA A 365 33.75 -9.37 -0.63
C ALA A 365 33.39 -8.94 0.83
N ASP A 366 33.00 -7.68 1.02
CA ASP A 366 32.52 -7.10 2.27
C ASP A 366 31.08 -7.49 2.63
N TYR A 367 30.33 -8.11 1.69
CA TYR A 367 28.97 -8.58 1.89
C TYR A 367 28.92 -10.11 1.84
N PRO A 368 28.34 -10.79 2.85
CA PRO A 368 28.12 -12.22 2.77
C PRO A 368 27.14 -12.54 1.65
N PHE A 369 27.37 -13.63 0.90
CA PHE A 369 26.41 -14.13 -0.07
C PHE A 369 26.46 -15.66 -0.13
N GLU A 370 25.32 -16.31 0.10
CA GLU A 370 25.23 -17.76 0.15
C GLU A 370 24.06 -18.28 -0.68
N VAL A 371 24.32 -19.31 -1.49
CA VAL A 371 23.27 -20.06 -2.18
C VAL A 371 22.88 -21.25 -1.31
N LYS A 372 21.60 -21.40 -1.02
CA LYS A 372 21.05 -22.50 -0.19
C LYS A 372 20.03 -23.32 -0.97
N VAL A 373 19.92 -24.58 -0.58
CA VAL A 373 18.84 -25.43 -1.09
C VAL A 373 17.54 -25.15 -0.34
N ALA A 374 16.52 -24.73 -1.06
CA ALA A 374 15.17 -24.56 -0.54
C ALA A 374 14.43 -25.91 -0.47
N LYS A 375 13.66 -26.13 0.58
CA LYS A 375 12.73 -27.26 0.64
C LYS A 375 11.58 -27.03 -0.35
N PRO A 376 11.08 -28.08 -1.05
CA PRO A 376 9.90 -27.95 -1.87
C PRO A 376 8.71 -27.40 -1.08
N PHE A 377 7.99 -26.44 -1.63
CA PHE A 377 6.82 -25.83 -1.03
C PHE A 377 5.53 -26.16 -1.81
N LYS A 378 4.38 -26.00 -1.19
CA LYS A 378 3.10 -26.17 -1.87
C LYS A 378 2.90 -25.01 -2.84
N ARG A 379 2.58 -25.32 -4.12
CA ARG A 379 2.21 -24.27 -5.09
C ARG A 379 1.04 -23.44 -4.52
N PRO A 380 1.13 -22.12 -4.46
CA PRO A 380 0.03 -21.29 -3.97
C PRO A 380 -1.16 -21.38 -4.92
N THR A 381 -2.36 -21.33 -4.37
CA THR A 381 -3.63 -21.35 -5.13
C THR A 381 -4.26 -19.97 -5.22
N GLN A 382 -3.75 -19.02 -4.45
CA GLN A 382 -4.21 -17.62 -4.42
C GLN A 382 -3.00 -16.69 -4.36
N SER A 383 -3.10 -15.55 -5.02
CA SER A 383 -2.11 -14.49 -4.94
C SER A 383 -2.35 -13.59 -3.73
N GLY A 384 -1.28 -13.02 -3.19
CA GLY A 384 -1.33 -12.06 -2.06
C GLY A 384 0.06 -11.69 -1.59
N GLY A 385 0.17 -10.56 -0.93
CA GLY A 385 1.39 -10.06 -0.31
C GLY A 385 2.31 -9.29 -1.23
N THR A 386 2.52 -9.73 -2.48
CA THR A 386 3.34 -9.01 -3.45
C THR A 386 3.10 -9.55 -4.87
N ASP A 387 3.52 -8.82 -5.90
CA ASP A 387 3.35 -9.15 -7.31
C ASP A 387 3.89 -10.54 -7.70
N ALA A 388 5.00 -10.96 -7.11
CA ALA A 388 5.57 -12.30 -7.34
C ALA A 388 4.56 -13.43 -7.08
N SER A 389 3.63 -13.24 -6.16
CA SER A 389 2.62 -14.24 -5.81
C SER A 389 1.68 -14.57 -6.97
N VAL A 390 1.39 -13.59 -7.85
CA VAL A 390 0.54 -13.79 -9.03
C VAL A 390 1.21 -14.76 -10.01
N PHE A 391 2.52 -14.62 -10.21
CA PHE A 391 3.32 -15.52 -11.04
C PHE A 391 3.49 -16.90 -10.41
N ALA A 392 3.68 -16.96 -9.08
CA ALA A 392 3.83 -18.21 -8.35
C ALA A 392 2.57 -19.10 -8.45
N VAL A 393 1.37 -18.50 -8.45
CA VAL A 393 0.09 -19.20 -8.69
C VAL A 393 0.10 -19.90 -10.05
N GLU A 394 0.74 -19.31 -11.06
CA GLU A 394 0.88 -19.90 -12.40
C GLU A 394 2.07 -20.86 -12.53
N GLY A 395 2.81 -21.09 -11.42
CA GLY A 395 3.94 -22.02 -11.39
C GLY A 395 5.22 -21.47 -12.05
N VAL A 396 5.31 -20.15 -12.18
CA VAL A 396 6.55 -19.47 -12.56
C VAL A 396 7.51 -19.48 -11.36
N PRO A 397 8.81 -19.75 -11.55
CA PRO A 397 9.80 -19.59 -10.49
C PRO A 397 9.89 -18.12 -10.04
N THR A 398 9.77 -17.89 -8.73
CA THR A 398 9.78 -16.54 -8.12
C THR A 398 10.76 -16.50 -6.95
N PHE A 399 11.94 -17.08 -7.12
CA PHE A 399 12.97 -17.10 -6.07
C PHE A 399 13.61 -15.73 -5.95
N GLY A 400 13.36 -15.06 -4.82
CA GLY A 400 13.93 -13.77 -4.47
C GLY A 400 15.19 -13.93 -3.61
N PHE A 401 15.92 -12.82 -3.46
CA PHE A 401 17.10 -12.78 -2.61
C PHE A 401 16.71 -12.77 -1.12
N ASN A 402 17.47 -13.54 -0.32
CA ASN A 402 17.44 -13.41 1.13
C ASN A 402 18.14 -12.11 1.50
N THR A 403 17.57 -11.34 2.41
CA THR A 403 18.11 -10.03 2.83
C THR A 403 18.37 -10.00 4.33
N GLN A 404 19.38 -9.22 4.75
CA GLN A 404 19.72 -9.05 6.16
C GLN A 404 20.40 -7.69 6.37
N ASP A 405 20.12 -7.04 7.51
CA ASP A 405 20.85 -5.83 7.94
C ASP A 405 22.21 -6.22 8.51
N ILE A 406 23.22 -6.27 7.65
CA ILE A 406 24.57 -6.76 8.00
C ILE A 406 25.44 -5.72 8.71
N LYS A 407 25.09 -4.43 8.64
CA LYS A 407 25.84 -3.34 9.27
C LYS A 407 25.16 -2.79 10.52
N GLY A 408 23.99 -3.34 10.88
CA GLY A 408 23.30 -2.96 12.12
C GLY A 408 22.69 -1.56 12.09
N TYR A 409 22.14 -1.12 10.96
CA TYR A 409 21.41 0.16 10.89
C TYR A 409 20.08 0.14 11.65
N ASN A 410 19.67 -1.02 12.15
CA ASN A 410 18.43 -1.23 12.91
C ASN A 410 17.19 -0.73 12.18
N PHE A 411 17.13 -0.98 10.89
CA PHE A 411 16.00 -0.61 10.07
C PHE A 411 14.75 -1.38 10.51
N SER A 412 13.69 -0.65 10.86
CA SER A 412 12.38 -1.23 11.19
C SER A 412 11.40 -1.01 10.04
N TYR A 413 11.16 -2.06 9.23
CA TYR A 413 10.19 -1.99 8.13
C TYR A 413 8.78 -1.70 8.63
N GLY A 414 8.39 -2.25 9.80
CA GLY A 414 7.07 -2.03 10.39
C GLY A 414 6.74 -0.59 10.76
N GLU A 415 7.77 0.27 11.00
CA GLU A 415 7.58 1.70 11.24
C GLU A 415 7.46 2.53 9.96
N ILE A 416 7.86 1.95 8.84
CA ILE A 416 7.91 2.64 7.54
C ILE A 416 6.72 2.20 6.67
N TRP A 417 6.47 0.91 6.61
CA TRP A 417 5.51 0.27 5.74
C TRP A 417 4.11 0.92 5.81
N HIS A 418 3.68 1.50 4.68
CA HIS A 418 2.40 2.17 4.51
C HIS A 418 2.18 3.39 5.42
N THR A 419 3.25 4.01 5.94
CA THR A 419 3.16 5.16 6.84
C THR A 419 3.71 6.44 6.21
N GLU A 420 3.45 7.58 6.85
CA GLU A 420 4.04 8.87 6.49
C GLU A 420 5.57 8.91 6.53
N ARG A 421 6.19 7.87 7.11
CA ARG A 421 7.66 7.74 7.19
C ARG A 421 8.27 7.00 6.02
N ASP A 422 7.49 6.56 5.05
CA ASP A 422 7.99 5.92 3.83
C ASP A 422 8.61 6.94 2.87
N LEU A 423 9.72 7.52 3.31
CA LEU A 423 10.45 8.57 2.62
C LEU A 423 11.72 8.04 1.97
N TYR A 424 12.10 8.61 0.83
CA TYR A 424 13.35 8.24 0.16
C TYR A 424 14.58 8.44 1.05
N THR A 425 14.53 9.37 2.02
CA THR A 425 15.60 9.61 3.00
C THR A 425 15.80 8.47 4.00
N LYS A 426 14.87 7.52 4.06
CA LYS A 426 15.01 6.29 4.86
C LYS A 426 15.78 5.19 4.13
N ASN A 427 16.13 5.42 2.90
CA ASN A 427 16.91 4.50 2.10
C ASN A 427 18.36 4.43 2.60
N ILE A 428 19.01 3.31 2.35
CA ILE A 428 20.41 3.05 2.71
C ILE A 428 21.19 2.90 1.39
N PRO A 429 21.85 3.97 0.89
CA PRO A 429 22.44 4.00 -0.45
C PRO A 429 23.39 2.83 -0.73
N GLU A 430 24.31 2.52 0.20
CA GLU A 430 25.26 1.42 0.01
C GLU A 430 24.59 0.04 -0.11
N TYR A 431 23.45 -0.15 0.58
CA TYR A 431 22.65 -1.38 0.44
C TYR A 431 21.95 -1.45 -0.92
N GLN A 432 21.55 -0.30 -1.46
CA GLN A 432 20.93 -0.26 -2.79
C GLN A 432 21.94 -0.47 -3.91
N GLU A 433 23.16 0.05 -3.79
CA GLU A 433 24.26 -0.24 -4.71
C GLU A 433 24.58 -1.74 -4.73
N HIS A 434 24.67 -2.35 -3.55
CA HIS A 434 24.87 -3.79 -3.46
C HIS A 434 23.71 -4.57 -4.08
N ALA A 435 22.48 -4.18 -3.78
CA ALA A 435 21.28 -4.83 -4.34
C ALA A 435 21.26 -4.75 -5.87
N ALA A 436 21.58 -3.59 -6.43
CA ALA A 436 21.65 -3.39 -7.88
C ALA A 436 22.75 -4.27 -8.52
N THR A 437 23.92 -4.30 -7.88
CA THR A 437 25.06 -5.12 -8.35
C THR A 437 24.71 -6.60 -8.35
N VAL A 438 24.20 -7.12 -7.25
CA VAL A 438 23.77 -8.52 -7.13
C VAL A 438 22.69 -8.86 -8.16
N THR A 439 21.70 -8.00 -8.30
CA THR A 439 20.61 -8.21 -9.26
C THR A 439 21.14 -8.26 -10.70
N ALA A 440 22.01 -7.32 -11.08
CA ALA A 440 22.59 -7.28 -12.42
C ALA A 440 23.43 -8.55 -12.73
N VAL A 441 24.31 -8.94 -11.80
CA VAL A 441 25.19 -10.08 -11.97
C VAL A 441 24.41 -11.38 -12.07
N VAL A 442 23.47 -11.61 -11.14
CA VAL A 442 22.70 -12.87 -11.09
C VAL A 442 21.73 -12.96 -12.27
N ALA A 443 21.01 -11.90 -12.59
CA ALA A 443 20.07 -11.91 -13.73
C ALA A 443 20.81 -12.11 -15.07
N LEU A 444 21.94 -11.44 -15.28
CA LEU A 444 22.76 -11.64 -16.47
C LEU A 444 23.35 -13.06 -16.52
N GLY A 445 23.78 -13.59 -15.38
CA GLY A 445 24.26 -14.97 -15.25
C GLY A 445 23.18 -15.99 -15.66
N ILE A 446 21.97 -15.88 -15.12
CA ILE A 446 20.84 -16.75 -15.48
C ILE A 446 20.49 -16.60 -16.97
N ALA A 447 20.45 -15.37 -17.48
CA ALA A 447 20.18 -15.12 -18.90
C ALA A 447 21.22 -15.77 -19.83
N ASN A 448 22.45 -16.01 -19.37
CA ASN A 448 23.55 -16.60 -20.12
C ASN A 448 23.72 -18.11 -19.95
N LEU A 449 22.93 -18.78 -19.12
CA LEU A 449 22.99 -20.24 -18.99
C LEU A 449 22.79 -20.93 -20.34
N SER A 450 23.44 -22.09 -20.51
CA SER A 450 23.31 -22.89 -21.73
C SER A 450 21.94 -23.55 -21.88
N LYS A 451 21.25 -23.81 -20.78
CA LYS A 451 19.91 -24.38 -20.67
C LYS A 451 19.02 -23.49 -19.79
N GLN A 452 17.72 -23.63 -19.91
CA GLN A 452 16.77 -22.99 -19.00
C GLN A 452 16.84 -23.64 -17.61
N LEU A 453 16.54 -22.88 -16.56
CA LEU A 453 16.47 -23.41 -15.18
C LEU A 453 15.43 -24.52 -15.07
N SER A 454 15.79 -25.60 -14.37
CA SER A 454 14.89 -26.71 -14.11
C SER A 454 13.83 -26.34 -13.09
N ARG A 455 12.57 -26.70 -13.34
CA ARG A 455 11.48 -26.56 -12.37
C ARG A 455 11.25 -27.83 -11.52
N GLU A 456 12.11 -28.85 -11.68
CA GLU A 456 12.00 -30.10 -10.95
C GLU A 456 12.15 -29.87 -9.45
N GLY A 457 11.28 -30.47 -8.65
CA GLY A 457 11.32 -30.37 -7.19
C GLY A 457 10.97 -28.98 -6.61
N MET A 458 10.54 -28.04 -7.43
CA MET A 458 10.11 -26.71 -6.96
C MET A 458 8.89 -26.81 -6.05
N HIS A 459 7.93 -27.65 -6.42
CA HIS A 459 6.71 -27.86 -5.65
C HIS A 459 6.65 -29.27 -5.05
N LYS A 460 6.00 -29.39 -3.89
CA LYS A 460 5.61 -30.69 -3.34
C LYS A 460 4.65 -31.39 -4.31
N LYS A 461 4.84 -32.70 -4.48
CA LYS A 461 3.90 -33.55 -5.20
C LYS A 461 2.58 -33.66 -4.46
#